data_a716bf41e013bb3514cfea6455400007
#
_entry.id   a716bf41e013bb3514cfea6455400007
#
_cell.length_a   1.000
_cell.length_b   1.000
_cell.length_c   1.000
_cell.angle_alpha   90.00
_cell.angle_beta   90.00
_cell.angle_gamma   90.00
#
_symmetry.space_group_name_H-M   'P 1'
#
loop_
_entity.id
_entity.type
_entity.pdbx_description
1 polymer ?
#
loop_
_entity_poly.entity_id
_entity_poly.type
_entity_poly.pdbx_seq_one_letter_code
_entity_poly.pdbx_strand_id
1 'polypeptide(L)'
;MAWDVVRARGHPLVKALHRSTFEITTESHLTARGDCIIGVGADKSARTLAPSFRSLASRDDARVVIALRSGGVSEVVRAWGSSLLTFEDPKSIVVRRSSYVDSRTVAVRSDKAAADISRELVSNLRRGAPLLAILVACRGCSDDEVIASTLRLLERLSKILGAAEGVT
;
A
#
# COMPACT_ATOMS: atom_id res chain seq x y z
N MET A 1 13.87 3.33 -11.24
CA MET A 1 12.74 2.73 -10.51
C MET A 1 13.10 2.68 -9.03
N ALA A 2 12.22 3.16 -8.19
CA ALA A 2 12.44 3.16 -6.74
C ALA A 2 11.30 2.40 -6.05
N TRP A 3 11.57 1.75 -4.93
CA TRP A 3 10.57 0.95 -4.23
C TRP A 3 10.80 0.94 -2.73
N ASP A 4 9.77 0.60 -1.99
CA ASP A 4 9.84 0.34 -0.56
C ASP A 4 8.81 -0.71 -0.17
N VAL A 5 8.97 -1.26 1.01
CA VAL A 5 8.13 -2.33 1.54
C VAL A 5 7.57 -1.90 2.88
N VAL A 6 6.28 -2.10 3.07
CA VAL A 6 5.59 -1.82 4.32
C VAL A 6 5.00 -3.13 4.85
N ARG A 7 5.29 -3.44 6.09
CA ARG A 7 4.73 -4.60 6.79
C ARG A 7 3.73 -4.12 7.81
N ALA A 8 2.54 -4.70 7.76
CA ALA A 8 1.44 -4.37 8.66
C ALA A 8 0.68 -5.67 8.98
N ARG A 9 -0.45 -5.54 9.60
CA ARG A 9 -1.35 -6.68 9.85
C ARG A 9 -2.80 -6.26 9.70
N GLY A 10 -3.66 -7.23 9.50
CA GLY A 10 -5.10 -7.02 9.51
C GLY A 10 -5.64 -6.78 10.92
N HIS A 11 -6.94 -6.61 11.00
CA HIS A 11 -7.66 -6.36 12.25
C HIS A 11 -9.13 -6.80 12.09
N PRO A 12 -9.78 -7.33 13.12
CA PRO A 12 -11.18 -7.77 13.02
C PRO A 12 -12.17 -6.71 12.59
N LEU A 13 -11.86 -5.42 12.79
CA LEU A 13 -12.72 -4.30 12.41
C LEU A 13 -12.44 -3.76 11.00
N VAL A 14 -11.55 -4.37 10.23
CA VAL A 14 -11.32 -3.99 8.84
C VAL A 14 -12.58 -4.23 8.04
N LYS A 15 -13.15 -3.16 7.47
CA LYS A 15 -14.32 -3.22 6.59
C LYS A 15 -13.93 -3.11 5.12
N ALA A 16 -12.98 -2.24 4.82
CA ALA A 16 -12.51 -1.96 3.46
C ALA A 16 -13.68 -1.64 2.53
N LEU A 17 -14.51 -0.69 2.91
CA LEU A 17 -15.70 -0.28 2.16
C LEU A 17 -15.62 1.11 1.55
N HIS A 18 -14.57 1.86 1.88
CA HIS A 18 -14.41 3.24 1.38
C HIS A 18 -14.19 3.24 -0.12
N ARG A 19 -14.91 4.14 -0.82
CA ARG A 19 -14.93 4.15 -2.29
C ARG A 19 -13.86 5.03 -2.93
N SER A 20 -13.17 5.87 -2.15
CA SER A 20 -12.18 6.82 -2.68
C SER A 20 -10.77 6.55 -2.21
N THR A 21 -10.55 5.89 -1.08
CA THR A 21 -9.23 5.71 -0.49
C THR A 21 -9.05 4.33 0.12
N PHE A 22 -7.78 3.92 0.26
CA PHE A 22 -7.41 2.94 1.27
C PHE A 22 -6.23 3.47 2.08
N GLU A 23 -6.11 3.01 3.30
CA GLU A 23 -5.12 3.49 4.27
C GLU A 23 -4.47 2.33 5.01
N ILE A 24 -3.17 2.49 5.27
CA ILE A 24 -2.41 1.63 6.18
C ILE A 24 -1.89 2.53 7.28
N THR A 25 -2.09 2.16 8.55
CA THR A 25 -1.70 2.98 9.69
C THR A 25 -0.68 2.29 10.58
N THR A 26 0.20 3.09 11.19
CA THR A 26 1.14 2.60 12.22
C THR A 26 0.44 2.32 13.54
N GLU A 27 -0.74 2.88 13.76
CA GLU A 27 -1.51 2.62 14.98
C GLU A 27 -1.94 1.16 15.04
N SER A 28 -2.03 0.61 16.26
CA SER A 28 -2.35 -0.80 16.46
C SER A 28 -3.83 -1.07 16.64
N HIS A 29 -4.64 -0.03 16.78
CA HIS A 29 -6.08 -0.13 17.00
C HIS A 29 -6.85 0.46 15.82
N LEU A 30 -8.11 0.03 15.69
CA LEU A 30 -9.01 0.45 14.64
C LEU A 30 -10.40 0.63 15.24
N THR A 31 -11.11 1.67 14.84
CA THR A 31 -12.50 1.90 15.23
C THR A 31 -13.45 1.49 14.10
N ALA A 32 -14.73 1.31 14.45
CA ALA A 32 -15.76 0.96 13.46
C ALA A 32 -15.98 2.06 12.40
N ARG A 33 -15.44 3.26 12.59
CA ARG A 33 -15.54 4.37 11.63
C ARG A 33 -14.46 4.35 10.54
N GLY A 34 -13.40 3.58 10.73
CA GLY A 34 -12.28 3.53 9.80
C GLY A 34 -12.50 2.56 8.63
N ASP A 35 -13.46 2.85 7.75
CA ASP A 35 -13.80 1.98 6.62
C ASP A 35 -12.79 2.03 5.46
N CYS A 36 -11.82 2.93 5.49
CA CYS A 36 -10.71 3.00 4.52
C CYS A 36 -9.47 2.23 4.97
N ILE A 37 -9.31 1.93 6.26
CA ILE A 37 -8.11 1.30 6.80
C ILE A 37 -8.14 -0.20 6.49
N ILE A 38 -7.07 -0.69 5.87
CA ILE A 38 -6.90 -2.10 5.51
C ILE A 38 -5.81 -2.79 6.33
N GLY A 39 -4.90 -2.02 6.94
CA GLY A 39 -3.83 -2.57 7.77
C GLY A 39 -3.48 -1.66 8.93
N VAL A 40 -3.11 -2.29 10.05
CA VAL A 40 -2.70 -1.62 11.29
C VAL A 40 -1.29 -2.07 11.68
N GLY A 41 -0.69 -1.38 12.63
CA GLY A 41 0.64 -1.72 13.14
C GLY A 41 1.72 -1.68 12.07
N ALA A 42 1.60 -0.81 11.07
CA ALA A 42 2.58 -0.69 10.00
C ALA A 42 3.94 -0.26 10.54
N ASP A 43 4.99 -0.80 9.93
CA ASP A 43 6.37 -0.43 10.28
C ASP A 43 6.84 0.87 9.63
N LYS A 44 6.03 1.44 8.74
CA LYS A 44 6.32 2.71 8.06
C LYS A 44 5.06 3.55 7.89
N SER A 45 5.29 4.85 7.75
CA SER A 45 4.28 5.87 7.42
C SER A 45 4.69 6.59 6.14
N ALA A 46 3.88 7.52 5.67
CA ALA A 46 4.23 8.37 4.53
C ALA A 46 5.61 9.02 4.73
N ARG A 47 5.85 9.53 5.94
CA ARG A 47 7.09 10.23 6.29
C ARG A 47 8.34 9.33 6.26
N THR A 48 8.21 8.05 6.59
CA THR A 48 9.34 7.13 6.73
C THR A 48 9.56 6.22 5.53
N LEU A 49 8.79 6.39 4.47
CA LEU A 49 9.07 5.70 3.21
C LEU A 49 10.46 6.09 2.69
N ALA A 50 11.10 5.18 1.96
CA ALA A 50 12.45 5.39 1.42
C ALA A 50 12.53 6.73 0.66
N PRO A 51 13.58 7.54 0.90
CA PRO A 51 13.74 8.83 0.22
C PRO A 51 13.74 8.72 -1.31
N SER A 52 14.29 7.64 -1.87
CA SER A 52 14.29 7.41 -3.31
C SER A 52 12.87 7.22 -3.85
N PHE A 53 12.02 6.48 -3.13
CA PHE A 53 10.62 6.34 -3.50
C PHE A 53 9.89 7.68 -3.42
N ARG A 54 10.03 8.40 -2.31
CA ARG A 54 9.37 9.69 -2.11
C ARG A 54 9.75 10.70 -3.19
N SER A 55 11.02 10.77 -3.51
CA SER A 55 11.53 11.67 -4.55
C SER A 55 10.92 11.38 -5.92
N LEU A 56 10.86 10.11 -6.30
CA LEU A 56 10.34 9.71 -7.61
C LEU A 56 8.81 9.84 -7.66
N ALA A 57 8.10 9.45 -6.61
CA ALA A 57 6.65 9.57 -6.53
C ALA A 57 6.16 11.03 -6.49
N SER A 58 7.05 11.98 -6.13
CA SER A 58 6.73 13.41 -6.12
C SER A 58 6.75 14.05 -7.51
N ARG A 59 6.61 13.26 -8.56
CA ARG A 59 6.53 13.69 -9.95
C ARG A 59 5.16 13.35 -10.53
N ASP A 60 4.56 14.28 -11.25
CA ASP A 60 3.23 14.10 -11.85
C ASP A 60 3.20 12.99 -12.90
N ASP A 61 4.31 12.74 -13.57
CA ASP A 61 4.45 11.71 -14.60
C ASP A 61 4.97 10.38 -14.06
N ALA A 62 5.17 10.25 -12.76
CA ALA A 62 5.58 8.99 -12.16
C ALA A 62 4.42 7.99 -12.12
N ARG A 63 4.69 6.77 -12.56
CA ARG A 63 3.80 5.62 -12.32
C ARG A 63 4.05 5.09 -10.93
N VAL A 64 2.98 4.78 -10.20
CA VAL A 64 3.08 4.14 -8.89
C VAL A 64 2.24 2.86 -8.93
N VAL A 65 2.86 1.76 -8.57
CA VAL A 65 2.18 0.46 -8.43
C VAL A 65 2.32 0.01 -6.99
N ILE A 66 1.20 -0.41 -6.42
CA ILE A 66 1.17 -0.95 -5.06
C ILE A 66 0.68 -2.39 -5.14
N ALA A 67 1.49 -3.33 -4.67
CA ALA A 67 1.09 -4.71 -4.51
C ALA A 67 0.76 -4.97 -3.05
N LEU A 68 -0.39 -5.58 -2.80
CA LEU A 68 -0.86 -5.97 -1.48
C LEU A 68 -0.94 -7.48 -1.42
N ARG A 69 -0.47 -8.07 -0.32
CA ARG A 69 -0.55 -9.52 -0.12
C ARG A 69 -0.92 -9.84 1.33
N SER A 70 -1.88 -10.73 1.50
CA SER A 70 -2.26 -11.26 2.80
C SER A 70 -2.85 -12.66 2.65
N GLY A 71 -2.35 -13.60 3.44
CA GLY A 71 -2.85 -14.98 3.43
C GLY A 71 -2.73 -15.68 2.07
N GLY A 72 -1.68 -15.37 1.29
CA GLY A 72 -1.48 -15.96 -0.03
C GLY A 72 -2.28 -15.30 -1.15
N VAL A 73 -3.12 -14.31 -0.86
CA VAL A 73 -3.92 -13.57 -1.84
C VAL A 73 -3.23 -12.26 -2.15
N SER A 74 -3.06 -11.92 -3.42
CA SER A 74 -2.41 -10.70 -3.87
C SER A 74 -3.36 -9.82 -4.67
N GLU A 75 -3.13 -8.51 -4.58
CA GLU A 75 -3.86 -7.48 -5.31
C GLU A 75 -2.85 -6.48 -5.86
N VAL A 76 -3.06 -6.01 -7.09
CA VAL A 76 -2.22 -4.97 -7.70
C VAL A 76 -3.05 -3.73 -7.92
N VAL A 77 -2.54 -2.61 -7.46
CA VAL A 77 -3.15 -1.29 -7.57
C VAL A 77 -2.26 -0.41 -8.43
N ARG A 78 -2.84 0.22 -9.45
CA ARG A 78 -2.13 1.17 -10.32
C ARG A 78 -2.54 2.58 -9.95
N ALA A 79 -1.55 3.45 -9.84
CA ALA A 79 -1.76 4.84 -9.43
C ALA A 79 -0.69 5.75 -10.08
N TRP A 80 -0.70 6.99 -9.67
CA TRP A 80 0.24 8.00 -10.15
C TRP A 80 0.86 8.75 -8.98
N GLY A 81 2.05 9.28 -9.20
CA GLY A 81 2.65 10.28 -8.33
C GLY A 81 2.01 11.64 -8.49
N SER A 82 2.49 12.59 -7.72
CA SER A 82 2.05 13.99 -7.79
C SER A 82 3.13 14.90 -7.24
N SER A 83 3.35 16.04 -7.89
CA SER A 83 4.25 17.08 -7.39
C SER A 83 3.74 17.73 -6.09
N LEU A 84 2.49 17.50 -5.72
CA LEU A 84 1.89 18.03 -4.49
C LEU A 84 2.11 17.13 -3.27
N LEU A 85 2.64 15.92 -3.44
CA LEU A 85 2.89 15.00 -2.34
C LEU A 85 3.95 15.57 -1.39
N THR A 86 3.66 15.61 -0.09
CA THR A 86 4.58 16.12 0.93
C THR A 86 5.23 15.04 1.78
N PHE A 87 4.62 13.85 1.87
CA PHE A 87 5.12 12.74 2.68
C PHE A 87 5.46 13.14 4.12
N GLU A 88 4.64 13.97 4.74
CA GLU A 88 4.93 14.51 6.07
C GLU A 88 4.28 13.72 7.21
N ASP A 89 3.26 12.92 6.93
CA ASP A 89 2.50 12.28 8.00
C ASP A 89 3.29 11.15 8.67
N PRO A 90 3.42 11.18 10.02
CA PRO A 90 4.18 10.18 10.76
C PRO A 90 3.39 8.91 11.09
N LYS A 91 2.09 8.83 10.75
CA LYS A 91 1.23 7.72 11.16
C LYS A 91 0.66 6.90 10.02
N SER A 92 0.34 7.52 8.90
CA SER A 92 -0.51 6.91 7.89
C SER A 92 0.09 6.92 6.50
N ILE A 93 -0.37 5.98 5.68
CA ILE A 93 -0.13 5.89 4.25
C ILE A 93 -1.50 5.82 3.59
N VAL A 94 -1.84 6.79 2.74
CA VAL A 94 -3.13 6.86 2.07
C VAL A 94 -2.94 6.87 0.56
N VAL A 95 -3.69 6.02 -0.13
CA VAL A 95 -3.78 5.96 -1.59
C VAL A 95 -5.17 6.41 -2.00
N ARG A 96 -5.26 7.32 -2.99
CA ARG A 96 -6.51 7.97 -3.37
C ARG A 96 -6.85 7.73 -4.83
N ARG A 97 -8.13 7.45 -5.09
CA ARG A 97 -8.64 7.42 -6.47
C ARG A 97 -8.72 8.83 -7.07
N SER A 98 -8.96 9.83 -6.23
CA SER A 98 -8.97 11.24 -6.65
C SER A 98 -7.54 11.79 -6.82
N SER A 99 -7.45 13.05 -7.21
CA SER A 99 -6.18 13.79 -7.25
C SER A 99 -5.91 14.60 -5.98
N TYR A 100 -6.79 14.50 -4.98
CA TYR A 100 -6.62 15.20 -3.71
C TYR A 100 -5.35 14.74 -2.98
N VAL A 101 -4.64 15.68 -2.38
CA VAL A 101 -3.40 15.41 -1.64
C VAL A 101 -3.47 16.07 -0.26
N ASP A 102 -3.11 15.31 0.76
CA ASP A 102 -2.77 15.80 2.09
C ASP A 102 -1.45 15.18 2.54
N SER A 103 -1.04 15.43 3.77
CA SER A 103 0.25 14.95 4.30
C SER A 103 0.38 13.43 4.35
N ARG A 104 -0.73 12.69 4.32
CA ARG A 104 -0.78 11.22 4.37
C ARG A 104 -0.73 10.57 2.99
N THR A 105 -0.98 11.33 1.94
CA THR A 105 -1.13 10.81 0.58
C THR A 105 0.21 10.38 0.00
N VAL A 106 0.29 9.17 -0.54
CA VAL A 106 1.49 8.63 -1.18
C VAL A 106 1.31 8.34 -2.66
N ALA A 107 0.07 8.26 -3.14
CA ALA A 107 -0.27 8.08 -4.55
C ALA A 107 -1.69 8.58 -4.80
N VAL A 108 -1.93 9.04 -6.02
CA VAL A 108 -3.20 9.62 -6.46
C VAL A 108 -3.70 8.93 -7.74
N ARG A 109 -4.92 9.22 -8.11
CA ARG A 109 -5.56 8.69 -9.32
C ARG A 109 -5.44 7.17 -9.42
N SER A 110 -5.60 6.52 -8.29
CA SER A 110 -5.56 5.06 -8.19
C SER A 110 -6.75 4.41 -8.92
N ASP A 111 -6.53 3.25 -9.49
CA ASP A 111 -7.60 2.45 -10.09
C ASP A 111 -8.44 1.70 -9.05
N LYS A 112 -8.00 1.66 -7.78
CA LYS A 112 -8.69 0.97 -6.69
C LYS A 112 -8.69 1.78 -5.41
N ALA A 113 -9.79 1.69 -4.67
CA ALA A 113 -9.91 2.12 -3.28
C ALA A 113 -10.16 0.88 -2.40
N ALA A 114 -10.39 1.08 -1.12
CA ALA A 114 -10.64 -0.02 -0.18
C ALA A 114 -11.77 -0.95 -0.65
N ALA A 115 -12.88 -0.37 -1.15
CA ALA A 115 -14.03 -1.14 -1.63
C ALA A 115 -13.72 -2.01 -2.85
N ASP A 116 -12.68 -1.70 -3.61
CA ASP A 116 -12.31 -2.43 -4.83
C ASP A 116 -11.33 -3.57 -4.56
N ILE A 117 -10.80 -3.68 -3.36
CA ILE A 117 -9.87 -4.75 -2.98
C ILE A 117 -10.65 -6.06 -2.88
N SER A 118 -10.04 -7.14 -3.35
CA SER A 118 -10.61 -8.48 -3.33
C SER A 118 -11.17 -8.81 -1.94
N ARG A 119 -12.42 -9.31 -1.90
CA ARG A 119 -13.05 -9.69 -0.63
C ARG A 119 -12.34 -10.86 0.05
N GLU A 120 -11.66 -11.69 -0.72
CA GLU A 120 -10.83 -12.77 -0.17
C GLU A 120 -9.63 -12.21 0.60
N LEU A 121 -8.94 -11.23 0.03
CA LEU A 121 -7.83 -10.53 0.71
C LEU A 121 -8.34 -9.83 1.97
N VAL A 122 -9.47 -9.12 1.88
CA VAL A 122 -10.09 -8.46 3.02
C VAL A 122 -10.48 -9.45 4.10
N SER A 123 -11.00 -10.62 3.73
CA SER A 123 -11.32 -11.69 4.67
C SER A 123 -10.09 -12.14 5.47
N ASN A 124 -8.94 -12.28 4.80
CA ASN A 124 -7.69 -12.61 5.47
C ASN A 124 -7.27 -11.51 6.45
N LEU A 125 -7.40 -10.25 6.04
CA LEU A 125 -7.10 -9.11 6.91
C LEU A 125 -8.01 -9.06 8.14
N ARG A 126 -9.28 -9.39 7.98
CA ARG A 126 -10.23 -9.43 9.11
C ARG A 126 -9.88 -10.51 10.11
N ARG A 127 -9.18 -11.55 9.70
CA ARG A 127 -8.66 -12.59 10.62
C ARG A 127 -7.34 -12.19 11.27
N GLY A 128 -6.85 -10.98 11.03
CA GLY A 128 -5.61 -10.48 11.59
C GLY A 128 -4.35 -10.96 10.88
N ALA A 129 -4.46 -11.50 9.67
CA ALA A 129 -3.30 -11.98 8.92
C ALA A 129 -2.32 -10.85 8.62
N PRO A 130 -1.02 -11.15 8.46
CA PRO A 130 -0.04 -10.15 8.05
C PRO A 130 -0.40 -9.54 6.70
N LEU A 131 -0.09 -8.25 6.54
CA LEU A 131 -0.22 -7.51 5.29
C LEU A 131 1.17 -7.10 4.82
N LEU A 132 1.50 -7.47 3.60
CA LEU A 132 2.70 -6.99 2.92
C LEU A 132 2.26 -6.02 1.83
N ALA A 133 2.79 -4.80 1.84
CA ALA A 133 2.56 -3.80 0.81
C ALA A 133 3.89 -3.42 0.19
N ILE A 134 3.96 -3.49 -1.14
CA ILE A 134 5.14 -3.08 -1.91
C ILE A 134 4.74 -1.89 -2.76
N LEU A 135 5.47 -0.79 -2.63
CA LEU A 135 5.22 0.44 -3.37
C LEU A 135 6.38 0.65 -4.35
N VAL A 136 6.08 0.79 -5.62
CA VAL A 136 7.08 1.00 -6.67
C VAL A 136 6.72 2.25 -7.44
N ALA A 137 7.70 3.13 -7.65
CA ALA A 137 7.54 4.34 -8.46
C ALA A 137 8.53 4.31 -9.63
N CYS A 138 8.07 4.75 -10.80
CA CYS A 138 8.89 4.79 -12.01
C CYS A 138 8.45 5.93 -12.94
N ARG A 139 9.43 6.59 -13.56
CA ARG A 139 9.19 7.56 -14.64
C ARG A 139 9.59 6.96 -15.98
N GLY A 140 8.79 7.21 -17.00
CA GLY A 140 9.08 6.73 -18.35
C GLY A 140 8.90 5.21 -18.53
N CYS A 141 8.27 4.54 -17.60
CA CYS A 141 7.98 3.10 -17.68
C CYS A 141 6.53 2.88 -18.10
N SER A 142 6.27 1.80 -18.82
CA SER A 142 4.91 1.34 -19.06
C SER A 142 4.32 0.71 -17.80
N ASP A 143 2.99 0.62 -17.72
CA ASP A 143 2.32 -0.09 -16.64
C ASP A 143 2.82 -1.54 -16.54
N ASP A 144 2.95 -2.23 -17.66
CA ASP A 144 3.38 -3.63 -17.69
C ASP A 144 4.78 -3.82 -17.12
N GLU A 145 5.71 -2.89 -17.42
CA GLU A 145 7.07 -2.95 -16.88
C GLU A 145 7.07 -2.80 -15.36
N VAL A 146 6.31 -1.83 -14.85
CA VAL A 146 6.26 -1.56 -13.40
C VAL A 146 5.56 -2.70 -12.68
N ILE A 147 4.45 -3.19 -13.23
CA ILE A 147 3.69 -4.31 -12.65
C ILE A 147 4.57 -5.56 -12.60
N ALA A 148 5.25 -5.89 -13.69
CA ALA A 148 6.14 -7.06 -13.73
C ALA A 148 7.25 -6.98 -12.68
N SER A 149 7.87 -5.81 -12.53
CA SER A 149 8.90 -5.58 -11.51
C SER A 149 8.33 -5.70 -10.10
N THR A 150 7.14 -5.15 -9.88
CA THR A 150 6.45 -5.20 -8.59
C THR A 150 6.11 -6.64 -8.19
N LEU A 151 5.60 -7.42 -9.13
CA LEU A 151 5.25 -8.83 -8.88
C LEU A 151 6.50 -9.68 -8.59
N ARG A 152 7.62 -9.43 -9.26
CA ARG A 152 8.88 -10.11 -8.96
C ARG A 152 9.37 -9.80 -7.55
N LEU A 153 9.28 -8.54 -7.12
CA LEU A 153 9.62 -8.13 -5.75
C LEU A 153 8.70 -8.81 -4.74
N LEU A 154 7.40 -8.80 -5.01
CA LEU A 154 6.39 -9.41 -4.13
C LEU A 154 6.69 -10.90 -3.92
N GLU A 155 6.96 -11.62 -5.00
CA GLU A 155 7.24 -13.04 -4.93
C GLU A 155 8.53 -13.33 -4.16
N ARG A 156 9.59 -12.57 -4.44
CA ARG A 156 10.88 -12.71 -3.75
C ARG A 156 10.75 -12.44 -2.25
N LEU A 157 10.10 -11.34 -1.89
CA LEU A 157 9.94 -10.94 -0.49
C LEU A 157 8.99 -11.88 0.26
N SER A 158 7.95 -12.37 -0.39
CA SER A 158 7.04 -13.34 0.20
C SER A 158 7.74 -14.64 0.56
N LYS A 159 8.67 -15.12 -0.28
CA LYS A 159 9.49 -16.31 0.00
C LYS A 159 10.38 -16.09 1.22
N ILE A 160 11.06 -14.93 1.28
CA ILE A 160 11.96 -14.61 2.38
C ILE A 160 11.18 -14.50 3.70
N LEU A 161 10.06 -13.77 3.70
CA LEU A 161 9.24 -13.56 4.90
C LEU A 161 8.50 -14.83 5.31
N GLY A 162 7.99 -15.60 4.34
CA GLY A 162 7.34 -16.89 4.60
C GLY A 162 8.29 -17.92 5.21
N ALA A 163 9.56 -17.93 4.78
CA ALA A 163 10.57 -18.78 5.38
C ALA A 163 10.86 -18.37 6.82
N ALA A 164 10.86 -17.06 7.14
CA ALA A 164 11.03 -16.57 8.50
C ALA A 164 9.83 -16.89 9.39
N GLU A 165 8.61 -16.86 8.86
CA GLU A 165 7.39 -17.22 9.59
C GLU A 165 7.25 -18.74 9.78
N GLY A 166 7.79 -19.53 8.87
CA GLY A 166 7.76 -20.99 8.92
C GLY A 166 8.71 -21.63 9.93
N VAL A 167 9.51 -20.83 10.62
CA VAL A 167 10.47 -21.31 11.64
C VAL A 167 9.87 -21.30 13.05
N THR A 168 8.63 -20.85 13.20
CA THR A 168 7.95 -20.89 14.49
C THR A 168 7.22 -22.23 14.68
#